data_26d1f83bbdc55eb5ef0b8de909bdf535
#
_entry.id   26d1f83bbdc55eb5ef0b8de909bdf535
#
_cell.length_a   1.000
_cell.length_b   1.000
_cell.length_c   1.000
_cell.angle_alpha   90.00
_cell.angle_beta   90.00
_cell.angle_gamma   90.00
#
_symmetry.space_group_name_H-M   'P 1'
#
loop_
_entity.id
_entity.type
_entity.pdbx_description
1 polymer ?
#
loop_
_entity_poly.entity_id
_entity_poly.type
_entity_poly.pdbx_seq_one_letter_code
_entity_poly.pdbx_strand_id
1 'polypeptide(L)'
;MTNELLLKNNKMGDNVLSRVKTLEAQGDLQFPANYSPENAMKSAMLQLQELKGSKKDGYKPALEFATSTSIANALMDMVVQGLNPAKNQGYFIMYGDKVQFQRSYHGTMAVTKRVAGAEEINAEVIYKGDTFKQEMGETGRIKAIKHEQDFFNRNTQNIIGAYA
;
A
#
# COMPACT_ATOMS: atom_id res chain seq x y z
N MET A 1 -13.90 -23.99 2.89
CA MET A 1 -13.48 -23.42 4.18
C MET A 1 -14.46 -23.88 5.23
N THR A 2 -14.01 -24.53 6.31
CA THR A 2 -14.88 -25.02 7.38
C THR A 2 -15.37 -23.86 8.24
N ASN A 3 -16.58 -23.95 8.82
CA ASN A 3 -17.14 -22.93 9.71
C ASN A 3 -16.20 -22.57 10.88
N GLU A 4 -15.45 -23.54 11.35
CA GLU A 4 -14.50 -23.40 12.46
C GLU A 4 -13.31 -22.47 12.07
N LEU A 5 -12.82 -22.58 10.84
CA LEU A 5 -11.78 -21.69 10.29
C LEU A 5 -12.26 -20.25 10.11
N LEU A 6 -13.48 -20.07 9.65
CA LEU A 6 -14.10 -18.74 9.53
C LEU A 6 -14.24 -18.06 10.89
N LEU A 7 -14.67 -18.80 11.93
CA LEU A 7 -14.77 -18.29 13.29
C LEU A 7 -13.40 -17.92 13.88
N LYS A 8 -12.38 -18.76 13.66
CA LYS A 8 -11.01 -18.50 14.12
C LYS A 8 -10.42 -17.24 13.45
N ASN A 9 -10.67 -17.06 12.17
CA ASN A 9 -10.16 -15.93 11.40
C ASN A 9 -10.85 -14.61 11.77
N ASN A 10 -12.17 -14.64 11.96
CA ASN A 10 -12.91 -13.47 12.44
C ASN A 10 -12.41 -13.07 13.84
N LYS A 11 -12.23 -14.03 14.75
CA LYS A 11 -11.68 -13.77 16.08
C LYS A 11 -10.27 -13.15 16.05
N MET A 12 -9.44 -13.52 15.07
CA MET A 12 -8.10 -12.92 14.90
C MET A 12 -8.20 -11.45 14.46
N GLY A 13 -9.04 -11.13 13.49
CA GLY A 13 -9.29 -9.76 13.07
C GLY A 13 -9.82 -8.90 14.22
N ASP A 14 -10.76 -9.43 14.99
CA ASP A 14 -11.33 -8.75 16.16
C ASP A 14 -10.29 -8.50 17.25
N ASN A 15 -9.39 -9.45 17.50
CA ASN A 15 -8.31 -9.29 18.47
C ASN A 15 -7.32 -8.19 18.06
N VAL A 16 -6.93 -8.15 16.77
CA VAL A 16 -6.07 -7.08 16.26
C VAL A 16 -6.77 -5.73 16.37
N LEU A 17 -8.03 -5.66 15.97
CA LEU A 17 -8.82 -4.43 16.05
C LEU A 17 -8.99 -3.93 17.50
N SER A 18 -9.24 -4.84 18.46
CA SER A 18 -9.29 -4.51 19.88
C SER A 18 -7.98 -3.92 20.38
N ARG A 19 -6.83 -4.50 19.99
CA ARG A 19 -5.51 -3.97 20.34
C ARG A 19 -5.26 -2.60 19.73
N VAL A 20 -5.65 -2.39 18.47
CA VAL A 20 -5.57 -1.09 17.78
C VAL A 20 -6.36 -0.03 18.55
N LYS A 21 -7.61 -0.33 18.95
CA LYS A 21 -8.46 0.59 19.74
C LYS A 21 -7.87 0.91 21.10
N THR A 22 -7.24 -0.07 21.74
CA THR A 22 -6.54 0.17 23.01
C THR A 22 -5.39 1.14 22.84
N LEU A 23 -4.54 0.95 21.81
CA LEU A 23 -3.41 1.85 21.50
C LEU A 23 -3.88 3.27 21.14
N GLU A 24 -4.98 3.38 20.39
CA GLU A 24 -5.59 4.67 20.05
C GLU A 24 -6.11 5.38 21.31
N ALA A 25 -6.81 4.67 22.18
CA ALA A 25 -7.33 5.22 23.44
C ALA A 25 -6.21 5.64 24.41
N GLN A 26 -5.05 4.99 24.35
CA GLN A 26 -3.85 5.35 25.13
C GLN A 26 -3.06 6.52 24.52
N GLY A 27 -3.40 6.93 23.29
CA GLY A 27 -2.67 7.97 22.57
C GLY A 27 -1.39 7.50 21.88
N ASP A 28 -1.09 6.19 21.94
CA ASP A 28 0.09 5.58 21.32
C ASP A 28 -0.05 5.43 19.81
N LEU A 29 -1.29 5.54 19.29
CA LEU A 29 -1.61 5.45 17.88
C LEU A 29 -2.63 6.52 17.49
N GLN A 30 -2.33 7.26 16.42
CA GLN A 30 -3.23 8.28 15.89
C GLN A 30 -3.53 8.01 14.42
N PHE A 31 -4.80 8.11 14.05
CA PHE A 31 -5.23 7.90 12.67
C PHE A 31 -5.61 9.23 12.00
N PRO A 32 -5.46 9.27 10.65
CA PRO A 32 -6.02 10.38 9.87
C PRO A 32 -7.54 10.44 10.03
N ALA A 33 -8.12 11.64 10.00
CA ALA A 33 -9.56 11.85 10.19
C ALA A 33 -10.45 11.05 9.21
N ASN A 34 -9.94 10.72 8.04
CA ASN A 34 -10.65 9.97 6.99
C ASN A 34 -10.23 8.49 6.91
N TYR A 35 -9.59 7.95 7.94
CA TYR A 35 -9.22 6.54 8.03
C TYR A 35 -10.12 5.81 9.03
N SER A 36 -10.66 4.66 8.63
CA SER A 36 -11.39 3.73 9.50
C SER A 36 -10.64 2.42 9.60
N PRO A 37 -10.05 2.12 10.77
CA PRO A 37 -9.42 0.83 11.03
C PRO A 37 -10.35 -0.35 10.78
N GLU A 38 -11.64 -0.23 11.13
CA GLU A 38 -12.65 -1.26 10.94
C GLU A 38 -12.87 -1.59 9.47
N ASN A 39 -13.00 -0.57 8.62
CA ASN A 39 -13.19 -0.78 7.19
C ASN A 39 -11.93 -1.34 6.52
N ALA A 40 -10.75 -0.86 6.92
CA ALA A 40 -9.48 -1.39 6.44
C ALA A 40 -9.31 -2.86 6.84
N MET A 41 -9.67 -3.23 8.09
CA MET A 41 -9.61 -4.60 8.60
C MET A 41 -10.55 -5.54 7.83
N LYS A 42 -11.80 -5.10 7.58
CA LYS A 42 -12.74 -5.89 6.77
C LYS A 42 -12.20 -6.16 5.36
N SER A 43 -11.65 -5.13 4.70
CA SER A 43 -11.05 -5.27 3.38
C SER A 43 -9.83 -6.19 3.39
N ALA A 44 -9.00 -6.10 4.43
CA ALA A 44 -7.85 -6.97 4.62
C ALA A 44 -8.25 -8.43 4.78
N MET A 45 -9.27 -8.69 5.58
CA MET A 45 -9.76 -10.07 5.80
C MET A 45 -10.32 -10.69 4.52
N LEU A 46 -11.00 -9.91 3.67
CA LEU A 46 -11.46 -10.38 2.36
C LEU A 46 -10.28 -10.76 1.45
N GLN A 47 -9.24 -9.92 1.38
CA GLN A 47 -8.04 -10.24 0.61
C GLN A 47 -7.32 -11.49 1.14
N LEU A 48 -7.21 -11.64 2.46
CA LEU A 48 -6.58 -12.81 3.09
C LEU A 48 -7.36 -14.11 2.83
N GLN A 49 -8.68 -14.05 2.68
CA GLN A 49 -9.51 -15.21 2.31
C GLN A 49 -9.22 -15.71 0.89
N GLU A 50 -8.89 -14.82 -0.01
CA GLU A 50 -8.58 -15.13 -1.41
C GLU A 50 -7.10 -15.44 -1.63
N LEU A 51 -6.24 -15.02 -0.68
CA LEU A 51 -4.79 -15.17 -0.78
C LEU A 51 -4.37 -16.64 -0.71
N LYS A 52 -3.55 -17.06 -1.66
CA LYS A 52 -3.01 -18.42 -1.75
C LYS A 52 -1.49 -18.38 -1.78
N GLY A 53 -0.89 -19.43 -1.26
CA GLY A 53 0.54 -19.67 -1.35
C GLY A 53 1.02 -19.91 -2.78
N SER A 54 2.33 -20.08 -2.92
CA SER A 54 2.98 -20.36 -4.20
C SER A 54 2.68 -21.77 -4.71
N LYS A 55 3.08 -22.05 -5.97
CA LYS A 55 3.00 -23.38 -6.55
C LYS A 55 3.76 -24.43 -5.71
N LYS A 56 4.90 -24.04 -5.11
CA LYS A 56 5.70 -24.92 -4.24
C LYS A 56 4.91 -25.37 -3.00
N ASP A 57 4.01 -24.53 -2.53
CA ASP A 57 3.17 -24.79 -1.35
C ASP A 57 1.82 -25.41 -1.72
N GLY A 58 1.63 -25.78 -3.01
CA GLY A 58 0.40 -26.39 -3.52
C GLY A 58 -0.79 -25.41 -3.53
N TYR A 59 -0.54 -24.11 -3.66
CA TYR A 59 -1.58 -23.05 -3.64
C TYR A 59 -2.50 -23.10 -2.41
N LYS A 60 -1.95 -23.50 -1.26
CA LYS A 60 -2.72 -23.57 -0.01
C LYS A 60 -3.27 -22.19 0.36
N PRO A 61 -4.52 -22.11 0.87
CA PRO A 61 -5.09 -20.86 1.36
C PRO A 61 -4.25 -20.25 2.48
N ALA A 62 -4.02 -18.92 2.44
CA ALA A 62 -3.18 -18.24 3.43
C ALA A 62 -3.69 -18.43 4.85
N LEU A 63 -5.00 -18.34 5.06
CA LEU A 63 -5.62 -18.46 6.38
C LEU A 63 -5.53 -19.87 7.00
N GLU A 64 -5.21 -20.88 6.20
CA GLU A 64 -5.02 -22.26 6.67
C GLU A 64 -3.55 -22.60 6.89
N PHE A 65 -2.67 -22.03 6.07
CA PHE A 65 -1.27 -22.41 6.00
C PHE A 65 -0.34 -21.45 6.73
N ALA A 66 -0.64 -20.15 6.70
CA ALA A 66 0.21 -19.16 7.33
C ALA A 66 0.09 -19.16 8.85
N THR A 67 1.18 -18.78 9.51
CA THR A 67 1.18 -18.65 10.97
C THR A 67 0.26 -17.52 11.42
N SER A 68 -0.52 -17.76 12.47
CA SER A 68 -1.44 -16.75 13.03
C SER A 68 -0.71 -15.45 13.42
N THR A 69 0.52 -15.58 13.93
CA THR A 69 1.37 -14.44 14.28
C THR A 69 1.73 -13.59 13.06
N SER A 70 2.08 -14.21 11.92
CA SER A 70 2.41 -13.45 10.71
C SER A 70 1.22 -12.70 10.15
N ILE A 71 0.03 -13.30 10.21
CA ILE A 71 -1.22 -12.65 9.78
C ILE A 71 -1.53 -11.46 10.69
N ALA A 72 -1.45 -11.65 12.02
CA ALA A 72 -1.71 -10.58 12.99
C ALA A 72 -0.73 -9.41 12.81
N ASN A 73 0.56 -9.70 12.60
CA ASN A 73 1.57 -8.67 12.34
C ASN A 73 1.30 -7.92 11.03
N ALA A 74 0.98 -8.63 9.94
CA ALA A 74 0.67 -8.01 8.65
C ALA A 74 -0.58 -7.10 8.73
N LEU A 75 -1.62 -7.51 9.49
CA LEU A 75 -2.79 -6.67 9.76
C LEU A 75 -2.43 -5.44 10.58
N MET A 76 -1.59 -5.60 11.61
CA MET A 76 -1.11 -4.48 12.43
C MET A 76 -0.28 -3.50 11.61
N ASP A 77 0.66 -3.99 10.79
CA ASP A 77 1.49 -3.17 9.90
C ASP A 77 0.65 -2.31 8.95
N MET A 78 -0.42 -2.87 8.39
CA MET A 78 -1.37 -2.15 7.55
C MET A 78 -2.05 -1.01 8.31
N VAL A 79 -2.57 -1.31 9.52
CA VAL A 79 -3.37 -0.36 10.30
C VAL A 79 -2.50 0.76 10.87
N VAL A 80 -1.32 0.44 11.41
CA VAL A 80 -0.37 1.44 11.95
C VAL A 80 0.05 2.45 10.89
N GLN A 81 0.19 2.01 9.63
CA GLN A 81 0.47 2.90 8.52
C GLN A 81 -0.77 3.68 8.03
N GLY A 82 -1.96 3.43 8.57
CA GLY A 82 -3.22 4.06 8.14
C GLY A 82 -3.54 3.76 6.67
N LEU A 83 -3.28 2.52 6.22
CA LEU A 83 -3.47 2.09 4.84
C LEU A 83 -4.70 1.18 4.70
N ASN A 84 -5.37 1.28 3.56
CA ASN A 84 -6.54 0.48 3.25
C ASN A 84 -6.35 -0.30 1.94
N PRO A 85 -6.38 -1.65 1.98
CA PRO A 85 -6.23 -2.47 0.78
C PRO A 85 -7.32 -2.23 -0.27
N ALA A 86 -8.54 -1.88 0.14
CA ALA A 86 -9.62 -1.53 -0.80
C ALA A 86 -9.30 -0.32 -1.69
N LYS A 87 -8.36 0.53 -1.26
CA LYS A 87 -7.85 1.68 -2.02
C LYS A 87 -6.56 1.36 -2.79
N ASN A 88 -6.24 0.07 -2.95
CA ASN A 88 -4.99 -0.41 -3.56
C ASN A 88 -3.72 0.16 -2.89
N GLN A 89 -3.78 0.52 -1.61
CA GLN A 89 -2.66 1.12 -0.88
C GLN A 89 -1.64 0.10 -0.36
N GLY A 90 -1.94 -1.18 -0.48
CA GLY A 90 -1.05 -2.28 -0.14
C GLY A 90 -1.69 -3.63 -0.41
N TYR A 91 -0.87 -4.66 -0.33
CA TYR A 91 -1.24 -6.04 -0.65
C TYR A 91 -0.69 -6.98 0.41
N PHE A 92 -1.42 -8.06 0.66
CA PHE A 92 -0.92 -9.18 1.46
C PHE A 92 -0.26 -10.18 0.52
N ILE A 93 0.95 -10.62 0.87
CA ILE A 93 1.74 -11.55 0.07
C ILE A 93 2.22 -12.68 0.96
N MET A 94 2.14 -13.91 0.46
CA MET A 94 2.68 -15.08 1.16
C MET A 94 4.14 -15.33 0.76
N TYR A 95 4.97 -15.51 1.78
CA TYR A 95 6.35 -15.98 1.69
C TYR A 95 6.49 -17.26 2.53
N GLY A 96 6.37 -18.42 1.89
CA GLY A 96 6.26 -19.69 2.59
C GLY A 96 5.04 -19.72 3.51
N ASP A 97 5.25 -19.96 4.80
CA ASP A 97 4.23 -19.99 5.84
C ASP A 97 3.96 -18.63 6.52
N LYS A 98 4.45 -17.53 5.93
CA LYS A 98 4.30 -16.17 6.49
C LYS A 98 3.55 -15.27 5.53
N VAL A 99 2.62 -14.51 6.09
CA VAL A 99 1.98 -13.38 5.39
C VAL A 99 2.71 -12.09 5.75
N GLN A 100 2.93 -11.24 4.75
CA GLN A 100 3.45 -9.89 4.93
C GLN A 100 2.54 -8.89 4.24
N PHE A 101 2.37 -7.72 4.84
CA PHE A 101 1.74 -6.58 4.19
C PHE A 101 2.80 -5.77 3.45
N GLN A 102 2.60 -5.58 2.15
CA GLN A 102 3.49 -4.76 1.32
C GLN A 102 2.76 -3.52 0.85
N ARG A 103 3.31 -2.36 1.19
CA ARG A 103 2.80 -1.08 0.75
C ARG A 103 3.02 -0.92 -0.76
N SER A 104 1.96 -0.53 -1.47
CA SER A 104 2.02 -0.20 -2.89
C SER A 104 2.53 1.22 -3.13
N TYR A 105 2.73 1.60 -4.40
CA TYR A 105 3.03 2.99 -4.74
C TYR A 105 1.89 3.94 -4.35
N HIS A 106 0.62 3.54 -4.50
CA HIS A 106 -0.53 4.31 -4.01
C HIS A 106 -0.50 4.52 -2.49
N GLY A 107 -0.09 3.48 -1.75
CA GLY A 107 0.12 3.57 -0.31
C GLY A 107 1.26 4.52 0.04
N THR A 108 2.36 4.48 -0.72
CA THR A 108 3.47 5.42 -0.55
C THR A 108 3.02 6.85 -0.80
N MET A 109 2.31 7.11 -1.91
CA MET A 109 1.73 8.42 -2.19
C MET A 109 0.81 8.91 -1.07
N ALA A 110 -0.07 8.04 -0.55
CA ALA A 110 -0.97 8.38 0.54
C ALA A 110 -0.24 8.78 1.83
N VAL A 111 0.84 8.04 2.17
CA VAL A 111 1.68 8.36 3.33
C VAL A 111 2.46 9.64 3.10
N THR A 112 3.07 9.83 1.92
CA THR A 112 3.83 11.04 1.59
C THR A 112 2.97 12.29 1.64
N LYS A 113 1.76 12.26 1.04
CA LYS A 113 0.80 13.37 1.14
C LYS A 113 0.49 13.75 2.59
N ARG A 114 0.27 12.74 3.42
CA ARG A 114 -0.08 12.94 4.84
C ARG A 114 1.08 13.47 5.68
N VAL A 115 2.30 12.93 5.49
CA VAL A 115 3.47 13.25 6.31
C VAL A 115 4.18 14.51 5.82
N ALA A 116 4.32 14.67 4.50
CA ALA A 116 5.02 15.81 3.91
C ALA A 116 4.10 16.99 3.54
N GLY A 117 2.77 16.84 3.71
CA GLY A 117 1.82 17.85 3.28
C GLY A 117 1.77 18.06 1.76
N ALA A 118 2.24 17.08 0.97
CA ALA A 118 2.24 17.20 -0.48
C ALA A 118 0.80 17.20 -1.01
N GLU A 119 0.42 18.23 -1.75
CA GLU A 119 -0.91 18.33 -2.35
C GLU A 119 -1.05 17.36 -3.51
N GLU A 120 -0.04 17.29 -4.39
CA GLU A 120 0.01 16.41 -5.54
C GLU A 120 1.33 15.65 -5.61
N ILE A 121 1.28 14.46 -6.15
CA ILE A 121 2.44 13.64 -6.49
C ILE A 121 2.21 13.17 -7.91
N ASN A 122 2.94 13.76 -8.85
CA ASN A 122 2.83 13.49 -10.27
C ASN A 122 4.12 12.84 -10.77
N ALA A 123 3.98 11.94 -11.73
CA ALA A 123 5.09 11.38 -12.47
C ALA A 123 4.79 11.50 -13.95
N GLU A 124 5.76 12.00 -14.71
CA GLU A 124 5.62 12.24 -16.14
C GLU A 124 6.76 11.58 -16.92
N VAL A 125 6.42 11.11 -18.11
CA VAL A 125 7.37 10.54 -19.07
C VAL A 125 7.72 11.59 -20.11
N ILE A 126 9.01 11.73 -20.38
CA ILE A 126 9.54 12.62 -21.40
C ILE A 126 9.75 11.81 -22.69
N TYR A 127 9.14 12.25 -23.77
CA TYR A 127 9.28 11.63 -25.09
C TYR A 127 10.17 12.44 -26.02
N LYS A 128 10.75 11.79 -27.01
CA LYS A 128 11.49 12.45 -28.08
C LYS A 128 10.54 13.38 -28.86
N GLY A 129 10.85 14.67 -28.87
CA GLY A 129 9.99 15.70 -29.46
C GLY A 129 9.35 16.63 -28.42
N ASP A 130 9.27 16.20 -27.15
CA ASP A 130 8.85 17.09 -26.09
C ASP A 130 9.84 18.23 -25.88
N THR A 131 9.34 19.41 -25.51
CA THR A 131 10.17 20.50 -25.03
C THR A 131 10.31 20.38 -23.51
N PHE A 132 11.52 20.03 -23.05
CA PHE A 132 11.80 19.86 -21.62
C PHE A 132 12.89 20.85 -21.17
N LYS A 133 12.56 21.68 -20.19
CA LYS A 133 13.49 22.65 -19.58
C LYS A 133 13.44 22.51 -18.07
N GLN A 134 14.61 22.55 -17.44
CA GLN A 134 14.74 22.53 -15.99
C GLN A 134 15.55 23.74 -15.54
N GLU A 135 15.15 24.33 -14.43
CA GLU A 135 15.89 25.37 -13.73
C GLU A 135 16.56 24.76 -12.50
N MET A 136 17.87 24.98 -12.39
CA MET A 136 18.62 24.53 -11.23
C MET A 136 18.66 25.64 -10.17
N GLY A 137 18.40 25.29 -8.93
CA GLY A 137 18.61 26.19 -7.79
C GLY A 137 20.09 26.28 -7.41
N GLU A 138 20.42 27.22 -6.53
CA GLU A 138 21.80 27.45 -6.03
C GLU A 138 22.42 26.21 -5.36
N THR A 139 21.59 25.32 -4.82
CA THR A 139 22.01 24.06 -4.17
C THR A 139 22.24 22.91 -5.15
N GLY A 140 22.13 23.15 -6.47
CA GLY A 140 22.21 22.10 -7.49
C GLY A 140 20.99 21.19 -7.58
N ARG A 141 19.89 21.54 -6.91
CA ARG A 141 18.60 20.82 -7.03
C ARG A 141 17.71 21.49 -8.08
N ILE A 142 16.88 20.69 -8.73
CA ILE A 142 15.88 21.19 -9.66
C ILE A 142 14.87 22.07 -8.88
N LYS A 143 14.73 23.33 -9.31
CA LYS A 143 13.82 24.31 -8.72
C LYS A 143 12.49 24.35 -9.46
N ALA A 144 12.53 24.25 -10.78
CA ALA A 144 11.34 24.28 -11.61
C ALA A 144 11.56 23.40 -12.87
N ILE A 145 10.47 22.83 -13.35
CA ILE A 145 10.41 22.05 -14.59
C ILE A 145 9.35 22.68 -15.47
N LYS A 146 9.69 22.93 -16.75
CA LYS A 146 8.74 23.24 -17.80
C LYS A 146 8.73 22.09 -18.79
N HIS A 147 7.61 21.41 -18.94
CA HIS A 147 7.43 20.28 -19.84
C HIS A 147 6.23 20.56 -20.75
N GLU A 148 6.51 20.75 -22.04
CA GLU A 148 5.50 20.87 -23.09
C GLU A 148 5.51 19.57 -23.88
N GLN A 149 4.39 18.83 -23.82
CA GLN A 149 4.30 17.47 -24.34
C GLN A 149 3.85 17.46 -25.79
N ASP A 150 4.56 16.71 -26.65
CA ASP A 150 4.13 16.36 -28.01
C ASP A 150 3.27 15.09 -27.98
N PHE A 151 1.96 15.26 -28.09
CA PHE A 151 1.01 14.14 -28.03
C PHE A 151 1.08 13.17 -29.21
N PHE A 152 1.73 13.53 -30.30
CA PHE A 152 1.83 12.69 -31.51
C PHE A 152 2.99 11.69 -31.46
N ASN A 153 3.96 11.87 -30.57
CA ASN A 153 5.16 11.05 -30.45
C ASN A 153 5.16 10.06 -29.27
N ARG A 154 4.01 9.81 -28.67
CA ARG A 154 3.88 8.98 -27.46
C ARG A 154 3.91 7.48 -27.79
N ASN A 155 5.08 6.93 -27.98
CA ASN A 155 5.29 5.49 -28.02
C ASN A 155 6.49 5.10 -27.15
N THR A 156 6.55 3.83 -26.75
CA THR A 156 7.59 3.33 -25.84
C THR A 156 9.01 3.44 -26.37
N GLN A 157 9.19 3.46 -27.70
CA GLN A 157 10.51 3.59 -28.34
C GLN A 157 11.04 5.03 -28.29
N ASN A 158 10.17 6.00 -28.05
CA ASN A 158 10.50 7.42 -27.99
C ASN A 158 10.69 7.94 -26.56
N ILE A 159 10.64 7.08 -25.55
CA ILE A 159 10.89 7.48 -24.16
C ILE A 159 12.36 7.83 -24.00
N ILE A 160 12.65 9.05 -23.52
CA ILE A 160 14.00 9.54 -23.24
C ILE A 160 14.26 9.78 -21.76
N GLY A 161 13.22 9.86 -20.94
CA GLY A 161 13.34 10.06 -19.51
C GLY A 161 11.99 10.05 -18.79
N ALA A 162 12.05 10.23 -17.49
CA ALA A 162 10.89 10.43 -16.61
C ALA A 162 11.30 11.27 -15.41
N TYR A 163 10.32 11.94 -14.79
CA TYR A 163 10.50 12.67 -13.54
C TYR A 163 9.27 12.55 -12.65
N ALA A 164 9.44 12.80 -11.37
CA ALA A 164 8.38 12.84 -10.37
C ALA A 164 8.62 13.97 -9.37
#